data_31ce7690953de81fd604b575d88c76fb
#
_entry.id   31ce7690953de81fd604b575d88c76fb
#
_cell.length_a   1.000
_cell.length_b   1.000
_cell.length_c   1.000
_cell.angle_alpha   90.00
_cell.angle_beta   90.00
_cell.angle_gamma   90.00
#
_symmetry.space_group_name_H-M   'P 1'
#
loop_
_entity.id
_entity.type
_entity.pdbx_description
1 polymer ?
#
loop_
_entity_poly.entity_id
_entity_poly.type
_entity_poly.pdbx_seq_one_letter_code
_entity_poly.pdbx_strand_id
1 'polypeptide(L)'
;MLTTTARRASAAGLALAAALTTTPALATATSTAASTSTATATAKSSAGTGLDRYYNQRPGWGSCAKGPDDAMGRDLDKAGVQCADVLVPLDYADPRGRTITVAISRLKATDTRHRIGSILLNNGGPGGPAVQSPPDVRKMMKKTGPRYDIIGFDPRFVGRSTPLDCGWPVGTDIRSAGLSRASFERQVAFKKGLADKCRATSGSVLPHVSTRNTARDMDVIRGALGERKISYLGYSYGSYLGTVYTQMFPGKYDRFVLDGAIAPADYGPRLLKGSERENEQALSAWAAWAAKRHATYGLGSTRAAVLDTLDRIVAASARGPLTVGKGAGTFQLDDTQVPFLFIAGNSDDTPETRASFAEQVSVLAKAAKGQPTELSPEFAAALKSALTGGSPNSGVQAAIICGDKPAPRDPETYWKDIQRSRAEHPIMGPVANNISTCAFLDTPREQPTQVRRDAKMLIVAATGDPRTTYRSSLDLHKQLPSSKLLTLKGANRHALYGLYGNDCVDNKVNTYLATGKLPKKDETCVKQAD
;
A
#
# COMPACT_ATOMS: atom_id res chain seq x y z
N MET A 1 -34.05 1.81 -29.90
CA MET A 1 -33.46 2.98 -29.23
C MET A 1 -33.35 2.69 -27.74
N LEU A 2 -32.22 2.18 -27.33
CA LEU A 2 -31.89 1.90 -25.94
C LEU A 2 -30.43 2.31 -25.77
N THR A 3 -30.21 3.40 -25.08
CA THR A 3 -28.89 3.98 -24.75
C THR A 3 -28.28 3.19 -23.60
N THR A 4 -27.25 2.43 -23.88
CA THR A 4 -26.41 1.75 -22.90
C THR A 4 -25.38 2.74 -22.34
N THR A 5 -25.57 3.19 -21.13
CA THR A 5 -24.57 3.93 -20.35
C THR A 5 -23.51 2.94 -19.85
N ALA A 6 -22.34 2.98 -20.45
CA ALA A 6 -21.17 2.25 -20.00
C ALA A 6 -20.66 2.83 -18.66
N ARG A 7 -20.81 2.08 -17.59
CA ARG A 7 -20.13 2.35 -16.30
C ARG A 7 -18.65 1.98 -16.45
N ARG A 8 -17.79 2.98 -16.47
CA ARG A 8 -16.34 2.79 -16.39
C ARG A 8 -16.00 2.34 -14.96
N ALA A 9 -15.55 1.09 -14.84
CA ALA A 9 -14.90 0.59 -13.65
C ALA A 9 -13.50 1.25 -13.55
N SER A 10 -13.26 2.04 -12.51
CA SER A 10 -11.94 2.57 -12.21
C SER A 10 -11.11 1.46 -11.58
N ALA A 11 -10.32 0.77 -12.38
CA ALA A 11 -9.23 -0.04 -11.87
C ALA A 11 -8.21 0.90 -11.21
N ALA A 12 -7.87 0.64 -9.94
CA ALA A 12 -6.78 1.31 -9.26
C ALA A 12 -5.45 0.86 -9.88
N GLY A 13 -5.12 1.44 -11.03
CA GLY A 13 -3.84 1.29 -11.69
C GLY A 13 -2.88 2.36 -11.17
N LEU A 14 -1.68 1.93 -10.74
CA LEU A 14 -0.56 2.83 -10.55
C LEU A 14 -0.23 3.52 -11.89
N ALA A 15 -0.59 4.78 -12.03
CA ALA A 15 -0.15 5.60 -13.15
C ALA A 15 1.17 6.28 -12.80
N LEU A 16 2.25 5.90 -13.50
CA LEU A 16 3.52 6.61 -13.53
C LEU A 16 3.42 7.74 -14.55
N ALA A 17 3.67 8.96 -14.11
CA ALA A 17 3.96 10.09 -15.00
C ALA A 17 5.48 10.30 -15.08
N ALA A 18 6.03 10.22 -16.28
CA ALA A 18 7.41 10.59 -16.58
C ALA A 18 7.53 12.13 -16.65
N ALA A 19 8.43 12.71 -15.88
CA ALA A 19 8.76 14.12 -15.97
C ALA A 19 10.18 14.31 -16.52
N LEU A 20 10.28 15.09 -17.58
CA LEU A 20 11.51 15.53 -18.23
C LEU A 20 12.20 16.62 -17.39
N THR A 21 13.51 16.53 -17.28
CA THR A 21 14.40 17.45 -16.56
C THR A 21 14.69 18.71 -17.34
N THR A 22 14.52 19.88 -16.72
CA THR A 22 15.19 21.12 -17.12
C THR A 22 15.83 21.77 -15.89
N THR A 23 17.13 22.03 -16.00
CA THR A 23 17.96 22.73 -15.01
C THR A 23 17.67 24.22 -15.03
N PRO A 24 17.68 24.93 -13.89
CA PRO A 24 17.86 26.38 -13.89
C PRO A 24 19.20 26.82 -13.31
N ALA A 25 19.72 27.89 -13.89
CA ALA A 25 20.96 28.57 -13.57
C ALA A 25 20.90 29.34 -12.24
N LEU A 26 22.07 29.42 -11.58
CA LEU A 26 22.31 30.25 -10.39
C LEU A 26 22.26 31.75 -10.72
N ALA A 27 21.54 32.50 -9.89
CA ALA A 27 21.71 33.93 -9.75
C ALA A 27 22.07 34.26 -8.29
N THR A 28 23.23 34.81 -8.09
CA THR A 28 23.73 35.35 -6.83
C THR A 28 23.19 36.75 -6.60
N ALA A 29 22.59 36.99 -5.43
CA ALA A 29 22.28 38.35 -4.97
C ALA A 29 22.88 38.56 -3.58
N THR A 30 23.79 39.47 -3.51
CA THR A 30 24.35 40.07 -2.29
C THR A 30 23.38 41.11 -1.70
N SER A 31 23.13 41.09 -0.43
CA SER A 31 22.54 42.23 0.27
C SER A 31 23.13 42.44 1.66
N THR A 32 23.44 43.70 1.87
CA THR A 32 24.08 44.36 2.97
C THR A 32 23.25 44.36 4.25
N ALA A 33 23.96 44.24 5.37
CA ALA A 33 23.43 44.33 6.74
C ALA A 33 23.12 45.76 7.13
N ALA A 34 22.02 45.98 7.84
CA ALA A 34 21.79 47.14 8.69
C ALA A 34 21.43 46.66 10.11
N SER A 35 22.28 47.05 11.05
CA SER A 35 22.12 46.80 12.48
C SER A 35 21.18 47.81 13.12
N THR A 36 20.19 47.38 13.87
CA THR A 36 19.53 48.21 14.89
C THR A 36 19.31 47.38 16.14
N SER A 37 19.96 47.83 17.20
CA SER A 37 19.80 47.32 18.56
C SER A 37 18.56 47.92 19.22
N THR A 38 17.73 47.09 19.87
CA THR A 38 16.93 47.55 21.03
C THR A 38 16.50 46.41 21.95
N ALA A 39 16.87 46.59 23.20
CA ALA A 39 16.24 46.23 24.46
C ALA A 39 15.72 44.79 24.70
N THR A 40 16.41 44.17 25.59
CA THR A 40 16.16 42.94 26.33
C THR A 40 14.86 42.98 27.14
N ALA A 41 13.93 42.10 26.78
CA ALA A 41 12.93 41.61 27.75
C ALA A 41 13.19 40.11 27.93
N THR A 42 13.71 39.71 29.06
CA THR A 42 13.93 38.31 29.45
C THR A 42 12.57 37.65 29.73
N ALA A 43 11.92 37.11 28.69
CA ALA A 43 10.91 36.08 28.88
C ALA A 43 11.65 34.75 29.09
N LYS A 44 11.46 34.12 30.23
CA LYS A 44 11.84 32.71 30.47
C LYS A 44 11.08 31.86 29.45
N SER A 45 11.71 31.55 28.34
CA SER A 45 11.23 30.55 27.41
C SER A 45 11.38 29.20 28.10
N SER A 46 10.26 28.56 28.46
CA SER A 46 10.22 27.12 28.63
C SER A 46 10.80 26.55 27.33
N ALA A 47 11.92 25.83 27.44
CA ALA A 47 12.55 25.17 26.29
C ALA A 47 11.54 24.12 25.76
N GLY A 48 10.69 24.53 24.83
CA GLY A 48 9.78 23.65 24.10
C GLY A 48 10.59 22.54 23.44
N THR A 49 10.00 21.38 23.28
CA THR A 49 10.61 20.17 22.69
C THR A 49 11.16 20.38 21.28
N GLY A 50 11.09 21.59 20.72
CA GLY A 50 11.44 21.90 19.33
C GLY A 50 10.39 21.42 18.31
N LEU A 51 9.36 20.72 18.77
CA LEU A 51 8.25 20.23 17.92
C LEU A 51 7.12 21.25 17.78
N ASP A 52 7.05 22.26 18.61
CA ASP A 52 5.93 23.22 18.62
C ASP A 52 5.74 23.92 17.27
N ARG A 53 6.82 24.22 16.55
CA ARG A 53 6.76 24.82 15.21
C ARG A 53 6.02 23.93 14.20
N TYR A 54 6.09 22.61 14.35
CA TYR A 54 5.42 21.65 13.47
C TYR A 54 3.96 21.48 13.83
N TYR A 55 3.63 21.42 15.11
CA TYR A 55 2.24 21.30 15.56
C TYR A 55 1.41 22.56 15.35
N ASN A 56 2.05 23.74 15.41
CA ASN A 56 1.39 25.05 15.31
C ASN A 56 1.43 25.64 13.89
N GLN A 57 2.03 24.93 12.91
CA GLN A 57 2.02 25.37 11.53
C GLN A 57 0.59 25.35 10.96
N ARG A 58 0.33 26.24 10.00
CA ARG A 58 -0.94 26.27 9.27
C ARG A 58 -0.67 25.89 7.82
N PRO A 59 -1.25 24.77 7.31
CA PRO A 59 -1.07 24.38 5.93
C PRO A 59 -1.55 25.46 4.97
N GLY A 60 -0.71 25.84 4.01
CA GLY A 60 -1.04 26.78 2.95
C GLY A 60 -1.85 26.09 1.85
N TRP A 61 -3.17 26.04 2.05
CA TRP A 61 -4.08 25.37 1.13
C TRP A 61 -4.18 26.10 -0.22
N GLY A 62 -3.93 25.39 -1.31
CA GLY A 62 -3.98 25.91 -2.68
C GLY A 62 -4.41 24.85 -3.69
N SER A 63 -4.11 25.12 -4.97
CA SER A 63 -4.31 24.18 -6.07
C SER A 63 -3.51 22.90 -5.86
N CYS A 64 -4.05 21.76 -6.30
CA CYS A 64 -3.35 20.49 -6.33
C CYS A 64 -2.47 20.35 -7.57
N ALA A 65 -2.79 21.04 -8.66
CA ALA A 65 -2.00 21.04 -9.88
C ALA A 65 -0.65 21.75 -9.68
N LYS A 66 0.44 21.03 -9.92
CA LYS A 66 1.83 21.56 -9.84
C LYS A 66 2.37 22.07 -11.19
N GLY A 67 1.52 22.13 -12.21
CA GLY A 67 1.86 22.57 -13.56
C GLY A 67 0.86 22.07 -14.61
N PRO A 68 1.07 22.48 -15.89
CA PRO A 68 0.15 22.14 -16.98
C PRO A 68 0.07 20.63 -17.28
N ASP A 69 1.13 19.88 -16.97
CA ASP A 69 1.18 18.43 -17.24
C ASP A 69 0.67 17.58 -16.06
N ASP A 70 0.34 18.19 -14.92
CA ASP A 70 -0.19 17.47 -13.75
C ASP A 70 -1.69 17.19 -13.90
N ALA A 71 -2.04 16.17 -14.68
CA ALA A 71 -3.43 15.79 -14.93
C ALA A 71 -4.16 15.42 -13.63
N MET A 72 -3.50 14.65 -12.73
CA MET A 72 -4.08 14.26 -11.44
C MET A 72 -4.39 15.49 -10.58
N GLY A 73 -3.46 16.44 -10.48
CA GLY A 73 -3.69 17.67 -9.73
C GLY A 73 -4.86 18.49 -10.27
N ARG A 74 -4.95 18.63 -11.60
CA ARG A 74 -6.10 19.32 -12.23
C ARG A 74 -7.44 18.65 -11.97
N ASP A 75 -7.47 17.31 -11.96
CA ASP A 75 -8.71 16.58 -11.68
C ASP A 75 -9.11 16.70 -10.22
N LEU A 76 -8.15 16.79 -9.30
CA LEU A 76 -8.40 17.11 -7.90
C LEU A 76 -8.95 18.53 -7.72
N ASP A 77 -8.37 19.51 -8.41
CA ASP A 77 -8.86 20.89 -8.39
C ASP A 77 -10.31 20.99 -8.89
N LYS A 78 -10.64 20.33 -10.00
CA LYS A 78 -12.01 20.22 -10.53
C LYS A 78 -12.99 19.56 -9.53
N ALA A 79 -12.49 18.62 -8.71
CA ALA A 79 -13.27 17.97 -7.67
C ALA A 79 -13.40 18.81 -6.39
N GLY A 80 -12.85 20.04 -6.36
CA GLY A 80 -12.89 20.93 -5.22
C GLY A 80 -11.93 20.56 -4.09
N VAL A 81 -10.93 19.74 -4.39
CA VAL A 81 -9.86 19.38 -3.44
C VAL A 81 -8.83 20.50 -3.38
N GLN A 82 -8.33 20.77 -2.18
CA GLN A 82 -7.21 21.66 -1.94
C GLN A 82 -6.00 20.86 -1.48
N CYS A 83 -4.81 21.22 -1.91
CA CYS A 83 -3.55 20.59 -1.51
C CYS A 83 -2.69 21.52 -0.68
N ALA A 84 -1.84 20.95 0.17
CA ALA A 84 -0.85 21.68 0.96
C ALA A 84 0.30 20.74 1.33
N ASP A 85 1.42 21.33 1.73
CA ASP A 85 2.55 20.63 2.33
C ASP A 85 2.57 20.89 3.85
N VAL A 86 2.85 19.84 4.62
CA VAL A 86 3.10 19.90 6.07
C VAL A 86 4.58 19.62 6.31
N LEU A 87 5.27 20.52 6.99
CA LEU A 87 6.65 20.31 7.39
C LEU A 87 6.71 19.36 8.58
N VAL A 88 7.65 18.39 8.53
CA VAL A 88 7.94 17.48 9.63
C VAL A 88 9.45 17.32 9.78
N PRO A 89 9.97 17.00 10.98
CA PRO A 89 11.40 16.71 11.09
C PRO A 89 11.75 15.41 10.35
N LEU A 90 12.91 15.37 9.72
CA LEU A 90 13.46 14.12 9.21
C LEU A 90 13.69 13.16 10.37
N ASP A 91 14.37 13.63 11.42
CA ASP A 91 14.62 12.91 12.66
C ASP A 91 13.82 13.54 13.82
N TYR A 92 12.90 12.80 14.40
CA TYR A 92 12.13 13.24 15.57
C TYR A 92 12.98 13.32 16.87
N ALA A 93 14.18 12.72 16.89
CA ALA A 93 15.14 12.89 17.98
C ALA A 93 15.92 14.21 17.85
N ASP A 94 16.02 14.78 16.63
CA ASP A 94 16.58 16.10 16.38
C ASP A 94 15.60 16.99 15.59
N PRO A 95 14.53 17.50 16.23
CA PRO A 95 13.50 18.28 15.55
C PRO A 95 13.97 19.66 15.05
N ARG A 96 15.17 20.11 15.42
CA ARG A 96 15.77 21.35 14.92
C ARG A 96 16.66 21.13 13.70
N GLY A 97 16.98 19.88 13.38
CA GLY A 97 17.76 19.50 12.21
C GLY A 97 16.97 19.58 10.89
N ARG A 98 17.33 18.71 9.94
CA ARG A 98 16.72 18.66 8.60
C ARG A 98 15.21 18.42 8.66
N THR A 99 14.46 19.17 7.85
CA THR A 99 13.01 18.99 7.64
C THR A 99 12.72 18.31 6.32
N ILE A 100 11.57 17.66 6.24
CA ILE A 100 10.97 17.13 5.02
C ILE A 100 9.50 17.58 4.93
N THR A 101 8.91 17.47 3.75
CA THR A 101 7.51 17.77 3.50
C THR A 101 6.68 16.49 3.42
N VAL A 102 5.48 16.54 4.00
CA VAL A 102 4.43 15.55 3.83
C VAL A 102 3.29 16.22 3.06
N ALA A 103 3.02 15.73 1.86
CA ALA A 103 1.95 16.25 1.03
C ALA A 103 0.59 15.80 1.55
N ILE A 104 -0.33 16.73 1.68
CA ILE A 104 -1.71 16.48 2.10
C ILE A 104 -2.70 17.10 1.10
N SER A 105 -3.89 16.50 1.02
CA SER A 105 -5.03 17.06 0.30
C SER A 105 -6.25 17.10 1.21
N ARG A 106 -7.17 18.01 0.92
CA ARG A 106 -8.39 18.17 1.69
C ARG A 106 -9.61 18.38 0.80
N LEU A 107 -10.62 17.55 0.99
CA LEU A 107 -11.97 17.82 0.52
C LEU A 107 -12.83 18.22 1.72
N LYS A 108 -13.14 19.53 1.83
CA LYS A 108 -13.84 20.10 3.00
C LYS A 108 -15.22 19.51 3.20
N ALA A 109 -15.65 19.42 4.45
CA ALA A 109 -17.04 19.16 4.82
C ALA A 109 -17.98 20.19 4.17
N THR A 110 -19.08 19.72 3.60
CA THR A 110 -20.14 20.57 3.03
C THR A 110 -21.33 20.72 3.97
N ASP A 111 -21.56 19.76 4.87
CA ASP A 111 -22.48 19.87 6.01
C ASP A 111 -21.70 20.36 7.24
N THR A 112 -21.42 21.65 7.26
CA THR A 112 -20.61 22.28 8.31
C THR A 112 -21.32 22.33 9.67
N ARG A 113 -22.66 22.31 9.70
CA ARG A 113 -23.45 22.29 10.95
C ARG A 113 -23.29 20.98 11.70
N HIS A 114 -23.10 19.88 10.98
CA HIS A 114 -22.95 18.54 11.55
C HIS A 114 -21.54 17.99 11.32
N ARG A 115 -20.56 18.87 11.13
CA ARG A 115 -19.17 18.47 10.94
C ARG A 115 -18.68 17.59 12.10
N ILE A 116 -18.09 16.44 11.77
CA ILE A 116 -17.57 15.48 12.75
C ILE A 116 -16.11 15.78 13.08
N GLY A 117 -15.33 16.17 12.09
CA GLY A 117 -13.89 16.42 12.20
C GLY A 117 -13.15 16.01 10.93
N SER A 118 -11.83 15.83 11.03
CA SER A 118 -11.01 15.35 9.93
C SER A 118 -10.86 13.83 9.97
N ILE A 119 -10.94 13.19 8.78
CA ILE A 119 -10.62 11.77 8.60
C ILE A 119 -9.39 11.65 7.69
N LEU A 120 -8.32 11.02 8.18
CA LEU A 120 -7.10 10.74 7.43
C LEU A 120 -7.23 9.41 6.70
N LEU A 121 -6.69 9.34 5.48
CA LEU A 121 -6.74 8.16 4.60
C LEU A 121 -5.35 7.55 4.42
N ASN A 122 -5.27 6.21 4.43
CA ASN A 122 -4.07 5.50 4.02
C ASN A 122 -4.43 4.26 3.18
N ASN A 123 -3.95 4.22 1.95
CA ASN A 123 -4.26 3.17 0.97
C ASN A 123 -3.42 1.89 1.16
N GLY A 124 -2.52 1.86 2.15
CA GLY A 124 -1.71 0.68 2.44
C GLY A 124 -0.44 0.57 1.60
N GLY A 125 -0.10 -0.62 1.21
CA GLY A 125 1.16 -0.97 0.55
C GLY A 125 2.10 -1.74 1.47
N PRO A 126 3.02 -1.11 2.28
CA PRO A 126 3.26 0.34 2.45
C PRO A 126 3.71 1.05 1.18
N GLY A 127 3.64 2.38 1.20
CA GLY A 127 4.08 3.21 0.07
C GLY A 127 2.95 3.61 -0.90
N GLY A 128 1.69 3.27 -0.59
CA GLY A 128 0.53 3.73 -1.36
C GLY A 128 0.23 5.22 -1.09
N PRO A 129 0.19 6.09 -2.13
CA PRO A 129 -0.21 7.48 -1.98
C PRO A 129 -1.72 7.61 -1.75
N ALA A 130 -2.16 8.65 -1.02
CA ALA A 130 -3.57 8.87 -0.73
C ALA A 130 -4.04 10.31 -0.98
N VAL A 131 -3.19 11.20 -1.46
CA VAL A 131 -3.55 12.58 -1.83
C VAL A 131 -4.71 12.62 -2.84
N GLN A 132 -4.79 11.66 -3.76
CA GLN A 132 -5.86 11.59 -4.77
C GLN A 132 -7.18 10.98 -4.27
N SER A 133 -7.22 10.39 -3.07
CA SER A 133 -8.33 9.56 -2.61
C SER A 133 -9.59 10.31 -2.08
N PRO A 134 -9.54 11.56 -1.60
CA PRO A 134 -10.68 12.21 -0.96
C PRO A 134 -11.98 12.24 -1.76
N PRO A 135 -12.01 12.47 -3.09
CA PRO A 135 -13.26 12.49 -3.85
C PRO A 135 -13.98 11.14 -3.87
N ASP A 136 -13.24 10.04 -4.02
CA ASP A 136 -13.83 8.71 -4.07
C ASP A 136 -14.28 8.26 -2.67
N VAL A 137 -13.49 8.52 -1.64
CA VAL A 137 -13.89 8.24 -0.26
C VAL A 137 -15.15 9.04 0.13
N ARG A 138 -15.29 10.29 -0.33
CA ARG A 138 -16.54 11.05 -0.14
C ARG A 138 -17.75 10.31 -0.71
N LYS A 139 -17.63 9.76 -1.92
CA LYS A 139 -18.71 8.99 -2.57
C LYS A 139 -19.02 7.71 -1.77
N MET A 140 -17.98 6.96 -1.35
CA MET A 140 -18.10 5.73 -0.56
C MET A 140 -18.81 5.97 0.77
N MET A 141 -18.52 7.10 1.41
CA MET A 141 -19.12 7.50 2.68
C MET A 141 -20.60 7.94 2.55
N LYS A 142 -21.15 8.05 1.34
CA LYS A 142 -22.57 8.40 1.08
C LYS A 142 -22.95 9.67 1.88
N LYS A 143 -24.04 9.62 2.67
CA LYS A 143 -24.53 10.73 3.50
C LYS A 143 -23.57 11.15 4.63
N THR A 144 -22.62 10.32 4.99
CA THR A 144 -21.64 10.61 6.04
C THR A 144 -20.48 11.48 5.52
N GLY A 145 -20.08 11.31 4.26
CA GLY A 145 -18.97 12.02 3.64
C GLY A 145 -19.03 13.55 3.74
N PRO A 146 -20.18 14.20 3.48
CA PRO A 146 -20.35 15.65 3.63
C PRO A 146 -20.04 16.20 5.02
N ARG A 147 -20.00 15.36 6.06
CA ARG A 147 -19.78 15.75 7.47
C ARG A 147 -18.31 15.67 7.90
N TYR A 148 -17.42 15.28 7.01
CA TYR A 148 -15.97 15.20 7.27
C TYR A 148 -15.17 16.14 6.38
N ASP A 149 -14.11 16.72 6.94
CA ASP A 149 -12.96 17.09 6.14
C ASP A 149 -12.17 15.81 5.83
N ILE A 150 -12.18 15.41 4.56
CA ILE A 150 -11.50 14.18 4.13
C ILE A 150 -10.08 14.54 3.71
N ILE A 151 -9.10 13.99 4.42
CA ILE A 151 -7.68 14.31 4.28
C ILE A 151 -6.96 13.13 3.66
N GLY A 152 -6.54 13.26 2.41
CA GLY A 152 -5.54 12.38 1.82
C GLY A 152 -4.15 12.82 2.28
N PHE A 153 -3.26 11.91 2.61
CA PHE A 153 -1.85 12.23 2.80
C PHE A 153 -0.95 11.18 2.16
N ASP A 154 0.11 11.65 1.56
CA ASP A 154 1.17 10.78 1.09
C ASP A 154 2.18 10.64 2.25
N PRO A 155 2.37 9.44 2.82
CA PRO A 155 3.32 9.26 3.90
C PRO A 155 4.71 9.81 3.55
N ARG A 156 5.57 10.06 4.56
CA ARG A 156 6.96 10.46 4.28
C ARG A 156 7.58 9.58 3.20
N PHE A 157 8.23 10.17 2.24
CA PHE A 157 8.90 9.54 1.09
C PHE A 157 7.98 8.89 0.05
N VAL A 158 6.68 9.10 0.14
CA VAL A 158 5.68 8.53 -0.78
C VAL A 158 5.07 9.63 -1.65
N GLY A 159 4.77 9.32 -2.90
CA GLY A 159 3.96 10.15 -3.79
C GLY A 159 4.49 11.57 -3.96
N ARG A 160 3.71 12.55 -3.54
CA ARG A 160 4.01 13.98 -3.63
C ARG A 160 4.80 14.53 -2.42
N SER A 161 5.04 13.73 -1.40
CA SER A 161 5.91 14.07 -0.26
C SER A 161 7.36 14.11 -0.69
N THR A 162 8.27 14.61 0.19
CA THR A 162 9.70 14.55 -0.08
C THR A 162 10.09 13.15 -0.58
N PRO A 163 10.66 13.00 -1.77
CA PRO A 163 10.88 11.69 -2.38
C PRO A 163 12.01 10.91 -1.70
N LEU A 164 11.91 9.57 -1.75
CA LEU A 164 13.01 8.64 -1.56
C LEU A 164 13.21 7.88 -2.87
N ASP A 165 14.41 7.89 -3.37
CA ASP A 165 14.79 7.12 -4.55
C ASP A 165 15.88 6.11 -4.18
N CYS A 166 15.57 4.82 -4.30
CA CYS A 166 16.53 3.74 -4.12
C CYS A 166 17.32 3.40 -5.40
N GLY A 167 17.07 4.11 -6.52
CA GLY A 167 17.73 3.85 -7.80
C GLY A 167 17.47 2.44 -8.35
N TRP A 168 16.32 1.85 -8.03
CA TRP A 168 16.03 0.48 -8.43
C TRP A 168 15.73 0.38 -9.93
N PRO A 169 16.29 -0.64 -10.61
CA PRO A 169 15.99 -0.91 -12.02
C PRO A 169 14.65 -1.62 -12.22
N VAL A 170 13.87 -1.81 -11.16
CA VAL A 170 12.58 -2.51 -11.13
C VAL A 170 11.58 -1.76 -10.26
N GLY A 171 10.29 -1.92 -10.53
CA GLY A 171 9.23 -1.27 -9.75
C GLY A 171 8.91 -1.98 -8.44
N THR A 172 9.21 -3.29 -8.33
CA THR A 172 9.00 -4.08 -7.11
C THR A 172 10.10 -5.10 -6.90
N ASP A 173 10.40 -5.38 -5.65
CA ASP A 173 11.30 -6.47 -5.28
C ASP A 173 10.55 -7.79 -4.97
N ILE A 174 9.23 -7.82 -4.94
CA ILE A 174 8.46 -9.03 -4.64
C ILE A 174 8.58 -10.01 -5.81
N ARG A 175 9.18 -11.17 -5.54
CA ARG A 175 9.40 -12.26 -6.51
C ARG A 175 9.36 -13.61 -5.82
N SER A 176 9.15 -14.67 -6.59
CA SER A 176 9.38 -16.05 -6.15
C SER A 176 10.88 -16.32 -5.94
N ALA A 177 11.19 -17.27 -5.08
CA ALA A 177 12.53 -17.84 -5.00
C ALA A 177 12.91 -18.68 -6.23
N GLY A 178 11.95 -18.96 -7.11
CA GLY A 178 12.09 -19.85 -8.23
C GLY A 178 12.07 -21.33 -7.84
N LEU A 179 12.24 -22.23 -8.82
CA LEU A 179 12.12 -23.67 -8.60
C LEU A 179 13.41 -24.34 -8.08
N SER A 180 14.57 -23.74 -8.29
CA SER A 180 15.88 -24.33 -8.00
C SER A 180 16.66 -23.54 -6.96
N ARG A 181 17.69 -24.20 -6.38
CA ARG A 181 18.68 -23.52 -5.53
C ARG A 181 19.36 -22.38 -6.29
N ALA A 182 19.74 -22.60 -7.55
CA ALA A 182 20.36 -21.58 -8.38
C ALA A 182 19.45 -20.36 -8.61
N SER A 183 18.12 -20.57 -8.80
CA SER A 183 17.15 -19.46 -8.87
C SER A 183 17.10 -18.67 -7.57
N PHE A 184 17.09 -19.36 -6.42
CA PHE A 184 17.13 -18.70 -5.12
C PHE A 184 18.42 -17.90 -4.91
N GLU A 185 19.59 -18.43 -5.28
CA GLU A 185 20.88 -17.72 -5.18
C GLU A 185 20.89 -16.45 -6.06
N ARG A 186 20.29 -16.52 -7.26
CA ARG A 186 20.06 -15.28 -8.06
C ARG A 186 19.17 -14.28 -7.33
N GLN A 187 18.14 -14.74 -6.58
CA GLN A 187 17.32 -13.85 -5.78
C GLN A 187 18.10 -13.24 -4.60
N VAL A 188 18.98 -14.00 -3.94
CA VAL A 188 19.88 -13.48 -2.89
C VAL A 188 20.75 -12.35 -3.45
N ALA A 189 21.42 -12.57 -4.59
CA ALA A 189 22.25 -11.57 -5.25
C ALA A 189 21.41 -10.34 -5.70
N PHE A 190 20.22 -10.57 -6.27
CA PHE A 190 19.29 -9.52 -6.69
C PHE A 190 18.87 -8.63 -5.52
N LYS A 191 18.40 -9.21 -4.41
CA LYS A 191 17.97 -8.47 -3.22
C LYS A 191 19.12 -7.68 -2.59
N LYS A 192 20.32 -8.29 -2.54
CA LYS A 192 21.53 -7.60 -2.08
C LYS A 192 21.85 -6.39 -2.96
N GLY A 193 21.81 -6.55 -4.29
CA GLY A 193 22.04 -5.45 -5.24
C GLY A 193 21.03 -4.30 -5.08
N LEU A 194 19.76 -4.61 -4.81
CA LEU A 194 18.73 -3.60 -4.53
C LEU A 194 19.02 -2.84 -3.21
N ALA A 195 19.42 -3.56 -2.15
CA ALA A 195 19.80 -2.96 -0.87
C ALA A 195 21.02 -2.04 -1.01
N ASP A 196 22.05 -2.48 -1.74
CA ASP A 196 23.29 -1.72 -1.98
C ASP A 196 22.98 -0.43 -2.76
N LYS A 197 22.12 -0.50 -3.80
CA LYS A 197 21.66 0.70 -4.53
C LYS A 197 20.94 1.66 -3.61
N CYS A 198 19.97 1.19 -2.84
CA CYS A 198 19.20 2.04 -1.95
C CYS A 198 20.08 2.71 -0.87
N ARG A 199 21.08 2.00 -0.35
CA ARG A 199 22.06 2.56 0.59
C ARG A 199 22.92 3.63 -0.09
N ALA A 200 23.35 3.42 -1.32
CA ALA A 200 24.15 4.37 -2.07
C ALA A 200 23.41 5.67 -2.39
N THR A 201 22.13 5.58 -2.77
CA THR A 201 21.33 6.76 -3.18
C THR A 201 20.66 7.47 -2.01
N SER A 202 20.20 6.73 -0.99
CA SER A 202 19.33 7.24 0.07
C SER A 202 19.80 6.89 1.48
N GLY A 203 21.04 6.44 1.68
CA GLY A 203 21.56 5.94 2.96
C GLY A 203 21.36 6.89 4.14
N SER A 204 21.48 8.20 3.92
CA SER A 204 21.30 9.20 4.98
C SER A 204 19.85 9.35 5.48
N VAL A 205 18.84 8.91 4.70
CA VAL A 205 17.43 9.03 5.07
C VAL A 205 16.81 7.68 5.49
N LEU A 206 17.40 6.55 5.06
CA LEU A 206 16.91 5.21 5.39
C LEU A 206 16.64 5.00 6.89
N PRO A 207 17.50 5.45 7.83
CA PRO A 207 17.26 5.31 9.27
C PRO A 207 15.98 5.99 9.78
N HIS A 208 15.38 6.86 8.99
CA HIS A 208 14.19 7.64 9.35
C HIS A 208 12.93 7.18 8.62
N VAL A 209 13.04 6.15 7.76
CA VAL A 209 11.93 5.55 7.01
C VAL A 209 11.30 4.46 7.88
N SER A 210 10.24 4.81 8.62
CA SER A 210 9.54 3.84 9.46
C SER A 210 8.08 4.22 9.68
N THR A 211 7.25 3.22 9.97
CA THR A 211 5.84 3.42 10.35
C THR A 211 5.70 4.27 11.61
N ARG A 212 6.61 4.16 12.57
CA ARG A 212 6.58 4.99 13.78
C ARG A 212 6.79 6.46 13.46
N ASN A 213 7.68 6.79 12.53
CA ASN A 213 7.88 8.16 12.08
C ASN A 213 6.67 8.65 11.25
N THR A 214 6.08 7.80 10.41
CA THR A 214 4.82 8.12 9.73
C THR A 214 3.67 8.39 10.72
N ALA A 215 3.58 7.62 11.80
CA ALA A 215 2.59 7.88 12.85
C ALA A 215 2.84 9.22 13.59
N ARG A 216 4.11 9.61 13.78
CA ARG A 216 4.45 10.95 14.29
C ARG A 216 4.03 12.06 13.32
N ASP A 217 4.24 11.84 12.01
CA ASP A 217 3.78 12.77 10.97
C ASP A 217 2.26 12.94 11.00
N MET A 218 1.51 11.85 11.17
CA MET A 218 0.05 11.90 11.33
C MET A 218 -0.36 12.77 12.53
N ASP A 219 0.36 12.70 13.65
CA ASP A 219 0.04 13.54 14.80
C ASP A 219 0.41 15.00 14.56
N VAL A 220 1.51 15.28 13.84
CA VAL A 220 1.83 16.64 13.38
C VAL A 220 0.75 17.16 12.44
N ILE A 221 0.29 16.37 11.45
CA ILE A 221 -0.83 16.73 10.57
C ILE A 221 -2.08 17.05 11.41
N ARG A 222 -2.43 16.22 12.39
CA ARG A 222 -3.55 16.48 13.31
C ARG A 222 -3.40 17.86 13.97
N GLY A 223 -2.21 18.18 14.50
CA GLY A 223 -1.94 19.50 15.12
C GLY A 223 -2.05 20.64 14.12
N ALA A 224 -1.44 20.52 12.96
CA ALA A 224 -1.47 21.53 11.88
C ALA A 224 -2.90 21.78 11.36
N LEU A 225 -3.77 20.77 11.40
CA LEU A 225 -5.21 20.91 11.09
C LEU A 225 -6.02 21.55 12.24
N GLY A 226 -5.41 21.78 13.42
CA GLY A 226 -6.09 22.26 14.61
C GLY A 226 -7.02 21.25 15.25
N GLU A 227 -6.89 19.96 14.91
CA GLU A 227 -7.76 18.89 15.41
C GLU A 227 -7.26 18.36 16.77
N ARG A 228 -8.17 18.23 17.73
CA ARG A 228 -7.87 17.58 18.99
C ARG A 228 -7.71 16.08 18.82
N LYS A 229 -8.51 15.48 17.95
CA LYS A 229 -8.52 14.07 17.57
C LYS A 229 -8.74 13.93 16.08
N ILE A 230 -8.27 12.86 15.48
CA ILE A 230 -8.55 12.51 14.08
C ILE A 230 -9.33 11.20 13.99
N SER A 231 -10.17 11.10 12.97
CA SER A 231 -10.68 9.83 12.46
C SER A 231 -9.72 9.26 11.42
N TYR A 232 -9.83 7.98 11.10
CA TYR A 232 -8.90 7.31 10.20
C TYR A 232 -9.57 6.17 9.43
N LEU A 233 -9.21 6.04 8.16
CA LEU A 233 -9.52 4.89 7.31
C LEU A 233 -8.20 4.36 6.73
N GLY A 234 -7.83 3.15 7.13
CA GLY A 234 -6.61 2.50 6.66
C GLY A 234 -6.89 1.13 6.09
N TYR A 235 -6.42 0.90 4.86
CA TYR A 235 -6.48 -0.39 4.18
C TYR A 235 -5.15 -1.13 4.32
N SER A 236 -5.19 -2.46 4.50
CA SER A 236 -3.98 -3.29 4.44
C SER A 236 -2.89 -2.80 5.43
N TYR A 237 -1.69 -2.47 4.94
CA TYR A 237 -0.66 -1.80 5.77
C TYR A 237 -1.21 -0.59 6.54
N GLY A 238 -2.16 0.14 5.99
CA GLY A 238 -2.79 1.25 6.70
C GLY A 238 -3.44 0.84 8.01
N SER A 239 -3.87 -0.41 8.15
CA SER A 239 -4.37 -0.95 9.42
C SER A 239 -3.27 -1.07 10.47
N TYR A 240 -2.07 -1.51 10.07
CA TYR A 240 -0.90 -1.53 10.94
C TYR A 240 -0.47 -0.10 11.34
N LEU A 241 -0.41 0.84 10.39
CA LEU A 241 -0.12 2.25 10.69
C LEU A 241 -1.15 2.84 11.67
N GLY A 242 -2.44 2.59 11.47
CA GLY A 242 -3.50 3.03 12.38
C GLY A 242 -3.32 2.43 13.79
N THR A 243 -2.98 1.15 13.88
CA THR A 243 -2.65 0.49 15.16
C THR A 243 -1.46 1.16 15.82
N VAL A 244 -0.35 1.37 15.11
CA VAL A 244 0.85 2.06 15.62
C VAL A 244 0.50 3.45 16.14
N TYR A 245 -0.30 4.22 15.38
CA TYR A 245 -0.74 5.55 15.81
C TYR A 245 -1.49 5.52 17.14
N THR A 246 -2.45 4.60 17.31
CA THR A 246 -3.23 4.52 18.56
C THR A 246 -2.37 4.12 19.76
N GLN A 247 -1.32 3.31 19.56
CA GLN A 247 -0.38 2.93 20.62
C GLN A 247 0.54 4.08 21.02
N MET A 248 0.97 4.91 20.06
CA MET A 248 1.88 6.03 20.29
C MET A 248 1.16 7.28 20.80
N PHE A 249 -0.09 7.53 20.36
CA PHE A 249 -0.84 8.76 20.64
C PHE A 249 -2.20 8.45 21.29
N PRO A 250 -2.24 7.87 22.49
CA PRO A 250 -3.49 7.57 23.18
C PRO A 250 -4.29 8.87 23.41
N GLY A 251 -5.59 8.81 23.14
CA GLY A 251 -6.48 9.95 23.28
C GLY A 251 -6.48 10.97 22.12
N LYS A 252 -5.64 10.76 21.07
CA LYS A 252 -5.60 11.63 19.89
C LYS A 252 -6.38 11.08 18.69
N TYR A 253 -7.08 9.98 18.84
CA TYR A 253 -7.89 9.34 17.80
C TYR A 253 -9.38 9.32 18.17
N ASP A 254 -10.26 9.25 17.15
CA ASP A 254 -11.70 9.14 17.31
C ASP A 254 -12.21 7.85 16.64
N ARG A 255 -12.65 7.90 15.37
CA ARG A 255 -13.27 6.80 14.65
C ARG A 255 -12.27 6.18 13.70
N PHE A 256 -11.70 5.05 14.08
CA PHE A 256 -10.72 4.31 13.28
C PHE A 256 -11.39 3.09 12.64
N VAL A 257 -11.23 2.98 11.31
CA VAL A 257 -11.61 1.83 10.50
C VAL A 257 -10.34 1.21 9.94
N LEU A 258 -10.11 -0.06 10.24
CA LEU A 258 -8.96 -0.85 9.81
C LEU A 258 -9.47 -1.98 8.92
N ASP A 259 -9.31 -1.84 7.61
CA ASP A 259 -9.81 -2.78 6.63
C ASP A 259 -8.67 -3.66 6.07
N GLY A 260 -8.85 -4.99 6.14
CA GLY A 260 -7.78 -5.95 5.88
C GLY A 260 -6.69 -5.83 6.95
N ALA A 261 -7.06 -6.06 8.22
CA ALA A 261 -6.20 -5.73 9.34
C ALA A 261 -5.02 -6.69 9.52
N ILE A 262 -3.85 -6.12 9.83
CA ILE A 262 -2.61 -6.84 10.09
C ILE A 262 -2.28 -6.77 11.58
N ALA A 263 -2.16 -7.93 12.23
CA ALA A 263 -1.61 -8.00 13.58
C ALA A 263 -0.11 -7.63 13.55
N PRO A 264 0.41 -6.88 14.54
CA PRO A 264 1.82 -6.48 14.55
C PRO A 264 2.82 -7.64 14.51
N ALA A 265 2.43 -8.83 14.96
CA ALA A 265 3.26 -10.03 14.87
C ALA A 265 3.48 -10.48 13.41
N ASP A 266 2.47 -10.32 12.57
CA ASP A 266 2.47 -10.75 11.17
C ASP A 266 3.08 -9.69 10.22
N TYR A 267 3.23 -8.44 10.67
CA TYR A 267 3.83 -7.37 9.88
C TYR A 267 5.37 -7.42 9.93
N GLY A 268 6.01 -7.14 8.81
CA GLY A 268 7.47 -6.97 8.69
C GLY A 268 8.05 -7.56 7.41
N PRO A 269 9.37 -7.78 7.35
CA PRO A 269 10.10 -8.24 6.14
C PRO A 269 9.63 -9.55 5.55
N ARG A 270 8.82 -10.30 6.28
CA ARG A 270 8.24 -11.60 5.85
C ARG A 270 6.70 -11.52 5.85
N LEU A 271 6.15 -10.37 5.46
CA LEU A 271 4.72 -10.06 5.50
C LEU A 271 3.84 -11.10 4.77
N LEU A 272 4.33 -11.72 3.71
CA LEU A 272 3.59 -12.74 2.97
C LEU A 272 3.67 -14.13 3.62
N LYS A 273 4.61 -14.37 4.54
CA LYS A 273 4.71 -15.64 5.26
C LYS A 273 3.47 -15.86 6.13
N GLY A 274 2.85 -17.02 5.97
CA GLY A 274 1.61 -17.39 6.65
C GLY A 274 0.34 -17.05 5.87
N SER A 275 0.47 -16.52 4.62
CA SER A 275 -0.64 -16.32 3.69
C SER A 275 -0.66 -17.33 2.53
N GLU A 276 0.25 -18.28 2.52
CA GLU A 276 0.42 -19.25 1.44
C GLU A 276 -0.87 -20.02 1.19
N ARG A 277 -1.47 -20.54 2.24
CA ARG A 277 -2.72 -21.33 2.19
C ARG A 277 -3.87 -20.52 1.61
N GLU A 278 -4.06 -19.29 2.05
CA GLU A 278 -5.15 -18.42 1.59
C GLU A 278 -4.96 -18.05 0.11
N ASN A 279 -3.72 -17.82 -0.31
CA ASN A 279 -3.40 -17.58 -1.73
C ASN A 279 -3.63 -18.81 -2.60
N GLU A 280 -3.21 -20.01 -2.16
CA GLU A 280 -3.47 -21.28 -2.89
C GLU A 280 -4.98 -21.58 -2.95
N GLN A 281 -5.72 -21.32 -1.88
CA GLN A 281 -7.17 -21.47 -1.87
C GLN A 281 -7.85 -20.49 -2.82
N ALA A 282 -7.45 -19.23 -2.84
CA ALA A 282 -7.95 -18.24 -3.78
C ALA A 282 -7.63 -18.64 -5.24
N LEU A 283 -6.43 -19.13 -5.50
CA LEU A 283 -6.02 -19.64 -6.82
C LEU A 283 -6.85 -20.85 -7.24
N SER A 284 -7.09 -21.79 -6.32
CA SER A 284 -7.94 -22.96 -6.55
C SER A 284 -9.40 -22.58 -6.84
N ALA A 285 -9.93 -21.59 -6.11
CA ALA A 285 -11.28 -21.08 -6.34
C ALA A 285 -11.40 -20.39 -7.72
N TRP A 286 -10.38 -19.59 -8.09
CA TRP A 286 -10.30 -19.00 -9.43
C TRP A 286 -10.18 -20.07 -10.52
N ALA A 287 -9.38 -21.11 -10.31
CA ALA A 287 -9.23 -22.21 -11.29
C ALA A 287 -10.56 -22.94 -11.54
N ALA A 288 -11.38 -23.13 -10.50
CA ALA A 288 -12.72 -23.69 -10.66
C ALA A 288 -13.65 -22.76 -11.45
N TRP A 289 -13.51 -21.45 -11.29
CA TRP A 289 -14.25 -20.44 -12.09
C TRP A 289 -13.78 -20.40 -13.55
N ALA A 290 -12.46 -20.44 -13.80
CA ALA A 290 -11.86 -20.44 -15.13
C ALA A 290 -12.19 -21.71 -15.92
N ALA A 291 -12.24 -22.87 -15.25
CA ALA A 291 -12.61 -24.15 -15.86
C ALA A 291 -14.01 -24.12 -16.51
N LYS A 292 -14.98 -23.47 -15.88
CA LYS A 292 -16.33 -23.26 -16.44
C LYS A 292 -16.34 -22.36 -17.69
N ARG A 293 -15.22 -21.71 -17.97
CA ARG A 293 -15.02 -20.78 -19.11
C ARG A 293 -13.90 -21.25 -20.04
N HIS A 294 -13.67 -22.57 -20.08
CA HIS A 294 -12.62 -23.17 -20.93
C HIS A 294 -12.73 -22.76 -22.39
N ALA A 295 -13.94 -22.71 -22.93
CA ALA A 295 -14.17 -22.28 -24.31
C ALA A 295 -13.65 -20.87 -24.61
N THR A 296 -13.64 -19.98 -23.61
CA THR A 296 -13.14 -18.59 -23.74
C THR A 296 -11.64 -18.49 -23.55
N TYR A 297 -11.10 -19.13 -22.53
CA TYR A 297 -9.72 -18.90 -22.09
C TYR A 297 -8.75 -20.02 -22.46
N GLY A 298 -9.23 -21.23 -22.79
CA GLY A 298 -8.39 -22.36 -23.20
C GLY A 298 -7.52 -22.97 -22.11
N LEU A 299 -7.81 -22.70 -20.81
CA LEU A 299 -6.94 -23.06 -19.69
C LEU A 299 -7.14 -24.48 -19.14
N GLY A 300 -8.23 -25.15 -19.50
CA GLY A 300 -8.64 -26.46 -18.99
C GLY A 300 -10.10 -26.49 -18.60
N SER A 301 -10.78 -27.64 -18.79
CA SER A 301 -12.22 -27.81 -18.53
C SER A 301 -12.54 -28.27 -17.11
N THR A 302 -11.51 -28.55 -16.29
CA THR A 302 -11.65 -28.90 -14.87
C THR A 302 -10.72 -28.03 -14.03
N ARG A 303 -11.03 -27.90 -12.73
CA ARG A 303 -10.16 -27.18 -11.79
C ARG A 303 -8.73 -27.73 -11.81
N ALA A 304 -8.57 -29.05 -11.79
CA ALA A 304 -7.28 -29.70 -11.84
C ALA A 304 -6.51 -29.33 -13.13
N ALA A 305 -7.16 -29.42 -14.29
CA ALA A 305 -6.53 -29.09 -15.57
C ALA A 305 -6.07 -27.61 -15.67
N VAL A 306 -6.81 -26.70 -15.02
CA VAL A 306 -6.39 -25.28 -14.93
C VAL A 306 -5.17 -25.14 -14.01
N LEU A 307 -5.16 -25.78 -12.85
CA LEU A 307 -3.99 -25.78 -11.94
C LEU A 307 -2.76 -26.40 -12.61
N ASP A 308 -2.91 -27.54 -13.30
CA ASP A 308 -1.85 -28.14 -14.11
C ASP A 308 -1.31 -27.20 -15.21
N THR A 309 -2.17 -26.31 -15.72
CA THR A 309 -1.72 -25.30 -16.68
C THR A 309 -0.84 -24.25 -16.01
N LEU A 310 -1.16 -23.81 -14.79
CA LEU A 310 -0.29 -22.91 -14.03
C LEU A 310 1.06 -23.55 -13.73
N ASP A 311 1.06 -24.82 -13.29
CA ASP A 311 2.30 -25.57 -13.02
C ASP A 311 3.17 -25.69 -14.28
N ARG A 312 2.57 -25.99 -15.44
CA ARG A 312 3.30 -26.03 -16.73
C ARG A 312 3.89 -24.69 -17.11
N ILE A 313 3.18 -23.58 -16.85
CA ILE A 313 3.72 -22.24 -17.11
C ILE A 313 4.94 -21.95 -16.22
N VAL A 314 4.85 -22.25 -14.93
CA VAL A 314 5.98 -22.10 -13.99
C VAL A 314 7.15 -22.99 -14.38
N ALA A 315 6.90 -24.26 -14.71
CA ALA A 315 7.94 -25.19 -15.15
C ALA A 315 8.60 -24.76 -16.48
N ALA A 316 7.82 -24.18 -17.41
CA ALA A 316 8.36 -23.64 -18.65
C ALA A 316 9.28 -22.44 -18.40
N SER A 317 8.86 -21.51 -17.53
CA SER A 317 9.65 -20.32 -17.17
C SER A 317 10.95 -20.66 -16.41
N ALA A 318 11.01 -21.83 -15.78
CA ALA A 318 12.24 -22.34 -15.15
C ALA A 318 13.25 -22.96 -16.13
N ARG A 319 12.78 -23.46 -17.27
CA ARG A 319 13.68 -23.96 -18.35
C ARG A 319 14.29 -22.83 -19.17
N GLY A 320 13.62 -21.69 -19.22
CA GLY A 320 14.08 -20.47 -19.89
C GLY A 320 13.01 -19.39 -19.81
N PRO A 321 13.39 -18.10 -19.81
CA PRO A 321 12.42 -17.00 -19.71
C PRO A 321 11.35 -17.08 -20.80
N LEU A 322 10.09 -16.89 -20.40
CA LEU A 322 8.97 -16.79 -21.32
C LEU A 322 8.99 -15.41 -21.99
N THR A 323 8.94 -15.40 -23.32
CA THR A 323 8.81 -14.16 -24.10
C THR A 323 7.33 -13.80 -24.24
N VAL A 324 6.92 -12.64 -23.70
CA VAL A 324 5.57 -12.12 -23.81
C VAL A 324 5.55 -10.74 -24.46
N GLY A 325 4.59 -10.48 -25.34
CA GLY A 325 4.48 -9.22 -26.08
C GLY A 325 5.18 -9.24 -27.43
N LYS A 326 5.20 -8.08 -28.11
CA LYS A 326 5.77 -7.88 -29.45
C LYS A 326 6.65 -6.63 -29.51
N GLY A 327 7.72 -6.68 -30.32
CA GLY A 327 8.58 -5.53 -30.59
C GLY A 327 9.13 -4.88 -29.31
N ALA A 328 9.04 -3.56 -29.22
CA ALA A 328 9.50 -2.80 -28.06
C ALA A 328 8.68 -3.06 -26.76
N GLY A 329 7.52 -3.69 -26.87
CA GLY A 329 6.67 -4.11 -25.75
C GLY A 329 6.90 -5.55 -25.31
N THR A 330 8.09 -6.12 -25.57
CA THR A 330 8.45 -7.49 -25.18
C THR A 330 9.04 -7.55 -23.79
N PHE A 331 8.61 -8.54 -23.00
CA PHE A 331 9.12 -8.82 -21.66
C PHE A 331 9.63 -10.27 -21.59
N GLN A 332 10.64 -10.50 -20.75
CA GLN A 332 11.18 -11.81 -20.43
C GLN A 332 10.82 -12.17 -19.00
N LEU A 333 10.11 -13.29 -18.80
CA LEU A 333 9.56 -13.69 -17.50
C LEU A 333 10.11 -15.06 -17.09
N ASP A 334 10.93 -15.10 -16.05
CA ASP A 334 11.49 -16.33 -15.50
C ASP A 334 10.63 -16.91 -14.35
N ASP A 335 11.11 -18.01 -13.75
CA ASP A 335 10.47 -18.72 -12.63
C ASP A 335 10.39 -17.93 -11.32
N THR A 336 11.01 -16.76 -11.27
CA THR A 336 10.90 -15.86 -10.12
C THR A 336 9.81 -14.81 -10.30
N GLN A 337 9.49 -14.47 -11.54
CA GLN A 337 8.50 -13.43 -11.88
C GLN A 337 7.10 -14.02 -12.10
N VAL A 338 7.01 -15.18 -12.79
CA VAL A 338 5.72 -15.80 -13.13
C VAL A 338 4.85 -16.08 -11.90
N PRO A 339 5.33 -16.72 -10.81
CA PRO A 339 4.49 -16.94 -9.63
C PRO A 339 4.05 -15.64 -8.93
N PHE A 340 4.88 -14.59 -8.99
CA PHE A 340 4.48 -13.26 -8.50
C PHE A 340 3.28 -12.70 -9.29
N LEU A 341 3.24 -12.87 -10.62
CA LEU A 341 2.09 -12.44 -11.43
C LEU A 341 0.80 -13.18 -11.04
N PHE A 342 0.88 -14.44 -10.63
CA PHE A 342 -0.29 -15.18 -10.15
C PHE A 342 -0.82 -14.62 -8.82
N ILE A 343 0.07 -14.21 -7.91
CA ILE A 343 -0.35 -13.47 -6.72
C ILE A 343 -0.98 -12.13 -7.11
N ALA A 344 -0.31 -11.33 -7.94
CA ALA A 344 -0.77 -10.00 -8.31
C ALA A 344 -2.14 -10.03 -9.00
N GLY A 345 -2.33 -10.94 -9.95
CA GLY A 345 -3.56 -11.06 -10.74
C GLY A 345 -4.76 -11.66 -9.97
N ASN A 346 -4.49 -12.49 -8.95
CA ASN A 346 -5.53 -13.13 -8.13
C ASN A 346 -5.76 -12.37 -6.82
N SER A 347 -6.08 -11.07 -6.93
CA SER A 347 -6.24 -10.19 -5.77
C SER A 347 -7.62 -10.25 -5.13
N ASP A 348 -8.64 -10.63 -5.92
CA ASP A 348 -10.02 -10.72 -5.47
C ASP A 348 -10.87 -11.67 -6.34
N ASP A 349 -12.11 -11.86 -5.94
CA ASP A 349 -13.06 -12.77 -6.58
C ASP A 349 -14.18 -12.05 -7.35
N THR A 350 -13.98 -10.77 -7.73
CA THR A 350 -14.89 -10.07 -8.64
C THR A 350 -14.83 -10.66 -10.05
N PRO A 351 -15.93 -10.62 -10.82
CA PRO A 351 -15.95 -11.12 -12.20
C PRO A 351 -14.87 -10.48 -13.08
N GLU A 352 -14.66 -9.18 -12.93
CA GLU A 352 -13.69 -8.38 -13.70
C GLU A 352 -12.24 -8.81 -13.40
N THR A 353 -11.87 -8.93 -12.13
CA THR A 353 -10.52 -9.38 -11.73
C THR A 353 -10.27 -10.82 -12.18
N ARG A 354 -11.25 -11.71 -12.00
CA ARG A 354 -11.14 -13.10 -12.46
C ARG A 354 -10.96 -13.21 -13.97
N ALA A 355 -11.68 -12.40 -14.75
CA ALA A 355 -11.57 -12.38 -16.20
C ALA A 355 -10.21 -11.85 -16.65
N SER A 356 -9.79 -10.70 -16.13
CA SER A 356 -8.47 -10.12 -16.41
C SER A 356 -7.33 -11.09 -16.08
N PHE A 357 -7.41 -11.76 -14.93
CA PHE A 357 -6.41 -12.76 -14.56
C PHE A 357 -6.43 -13.98 -15.52
N ALA A 358 -7.59 -14.43 -15.98
CA ALA A 358 -7.68 -15.53 -16.95
C ALA A 358 -7.08 -15.15 -18.32
N GLU A 359 -7.23 -13.92 -18.76
CA GLU A 359 -6.58 -13.38 -19.96
C GLU A 359 -5.06 -13.38 -19.81
N GLN A 360 -4.54 -12.88 -18.68
CA GLN A 360 -3.10 -12.88 -18.38
C GLN A 360 -2.52 -14.30 -18.38
N VAL A 361 -3.20 -15.25 -17.71
CA VAL A 361 -2.77 -16.64 -17.67
C VAL A 361 -2.82 -17.28 -19.06
N SER A 362 -3.81 -16.94 -19.91
CA SER A 362 -3.89 -17.42 -21.29
C SER A 362 -2.70 -16.94 -22.13
N VAL A 363 -2.27 -15.69 -21.95
CA VAL A 363 -1.06 -15.15 -22.59
C VAL A 363 0.17 -15.93 -22.14
N LEU A 364 0.34 -16.16 -20.83
CA LEU A 364 1.47 -16.91 -20.28
C LEU A 364 1.48 -18.37 -20.73
N ALA A 365 0.29 -19.00 -20.87
CA ALA A 365 0.15 -20.36 -21.37
C ALA A 365 0.56 -20.50 -22.86
N LYS A 366 0.30 -19.50 -23.69
CA LYS A 366 0.79 -19.43 -25.08
C LYS A 366 2.31 -19.26 -25.10
N ALA A 367 2.83 -18.30 -24.32
CA ALA A 367 4.28 -18.07 -24.20
C ALA A 367 5.05 -19.33 -23.73
N ALA A 368 4.48 -20.08 -22.80
CA ALA A 368 5.07 -21.35 -22.31
C ALA A 368 5.15 -22.44 -23.40
N LYS A 369 4.41 -22.30 -24.50
CA LYS A 369 4.46 -23.17 -25.69
C LYS A 369 5.31 -22.56 -26.82
N GLY A 370 6.00 -21.44 -26.58
CA GLY A 370 6.74 -20.71 -27.62
C GLY A 370 5.87 -20.01 -28.66
N GLN A 371 4.58 -19.82 -28.39
CA GLN A 371 3.65 -19.19 -29.30
C GLN A 371 3.71 -17.66 -29.18
N PRO A 372 3.48 -16.91 -30.29
CA PRO A 372 3.37 -15.46 -30.26
C PRO A 372 2.27 -15.00 -29.31
N THR A 373 2.54 -13.89 -28.58
CA THR A 373 1.57 -13.31 -27.64
C THR A 373 1.31 -11.84 -27.92
N GLU A 374 0.10 -11.41 -27.60
CA GLU A 374 -0.28 -10.00 -27.53
C GLU A 374 -0.68 -9.66 -26.10
N LEU A 375 -0.29 -8.47 -25.64
CA LEU A 375 -0.62 -7.98 -24.32
C LEU A 375 -1.78 -6.99 -24.42
N SER A 376 -2.73 -7.07 -23.50
CA SER A 376 -3.64 -5.94 -23.31
C SER A 376 -2.84 -4.71 -22.80
N PRO A 377 -3.33 -3.48 -23.06
CA PRO A 377 -2.68 -2.27 -22.55
C PRO A 377 -2.46 -2.30 -21.04
N GLU A 378 -3.43 -2.85 -20.29
CA GLU A 378 -3.41 -2.96 -18.83
C GLU A 378 -2.35 -3.96 -18.37
N PHE A 379 -2.24 -5.11 -19.02
CA PHE A 379 -1.22 -6.12 -18.68
C PHE A 379 0.19 -5.63 -19.04
N ALA A 380 0.34 -4.98 -20.21
CA ALA A 380 1.62 -4.36 -20.60
C ALA A 380 2.05 -3.27 -19.59
N ALA A 381 1.13 -2.42 -19.13
CA ALA A 381 1.38 -1.39 -18.13
C ALA A 381 1.77 -2.02 -16.77
N ALA A 382 1.08 -3.10 -16.35
CA ALA A 382 1.41 -3.82 -15.13
C ALA A 382 2.81 -4.45 -15.17
N LEU A 383 3.17 -5.11 -16.28
CA LEU A 383 4.51 -5.67 -16.49
C LEU A 383 5.57 -4.58 -16.49
N LYS A 384 5.35 -3.49 -17.23
CA LYS A 384 6.25 -2.35 -17.24
C LYS A 384 6.45 -1.78 -15.84
N SER A 385 5.36 -1.55 -15.10
CA SER A 385 5.42 -1.04 -13.73
C SER A 385 6.19 -1.96 -12.78
N ALA A 386 6.03 -3.27 -12.89
CA ALA A 386 6.69 -4.23 -12.00
C ALA A 386 8.15 -4.49 -12.37
N LEU A 387 8.46 -4.52 -13.67
CA LEU A 387 9.73 -5.04 -14.18
C LEU A 387 10.74 -3.96 -14.60
N THR A 388 10.29 -2.71 -14.76
CA THR A 388 11.17 -1.61 -15.14
C THR A 388 11.25 -0.57 -14.02
N GLY A 389 12.44 0.01 -13.83
CA GLY A 389 12.69 1.06 -12.85
C GLY A 389 12.33 2.45 -13.35
N GLY A 390 12.79 3.46 -12.61
CA GLY A 390 12.64 4.88 -12.96
C GLY A 390 11.47 5.58 -12.26
N SER A 391 10.79 4.90 -11.35
CA SER A 391 9.87 5.58 -10.42
C SER A 391 10.63 6.21 -9.27
N PRO A 392 10.39 7.49 -8.94
CA PRO A 392 10.98 8.12 -7.77
C PRO A 392 10.59 7.47 -6.44
N ASN A 393 9.59 6.58 -6.45
CA ASN A 393 9.12 5.82 -5.28
C ASN A 393 9.59 4.35 -5.30
N SER A 394 10.48 3.96 -6.23
CA SER A 394 10.99 2.60 -6.27
C SER A 394 11.80 2.29 -5.00
N GLY A 395 11.46 1.18 -4.34
CA GLY A 395 12.11 0.78 -3.08
C GLY A 395 11.49 1.35 -1.80
N VAL A 396 10.59 2.34 -1.85
CA VAL A 396 9.95 2.93 -0.66
C VAL A 396 9.21 1.89 0.18
N GLN A 397 8.48 0.97 -0.47
CA GLN A 397 7.79 -0.12 0.25
C GLN A 397 8.76 -0.95 1.07
N ALA A 398 9.84 -1.41 0.47
CA ALA A 398 10.86 -2.18 1.15
C ALA A 398 11.55 -1.35 2.25
N ALA A 399 11.89 -0.09 1.98
CA ALA A 399 12.51 0.80 2.96
C ALA A 399 11.66 0.96 4.23
N ILE A 400 10.33 1.16 4.10
CA ILE A 400 9.41 1.25 5.24
C ILE A 400 9.39 -0.07 6.02
N ILE A 401 9.21 -1.20 5.33
CA ILE A 401 9.16 -2.53 5.97
C ILE A 401 10.47 -2.83 6.70
N CYS A 402 11.61 -2.53 6.07
CA CYS A 402 12.93 -2.76 6.65
C CYS A 402 13.23 -1.82 7.82
N GLY A 403 12.67 -0.60 7.81
CA GLY A 403 12.80 0.36 8.90
C GLY A 403 11.93 0.06 10.12
N ASP A 404 11.00 -0.91 10.01
CA ASP A 404 10.06 -1.24 11.09
C ASP A 404 10.45 -2.50 11.88
N LYS A 405 11.05 -3.50 11.23
CA LYS A 405 11.36 -4.79 11.87
C LYS A 405 12.60 -5.43 11.23
N PRO A 406 13.50 -6.02 12.03
CA PRO A 406 14.68 -6.68 11.48
C PRO A 406 14.30 -7.96 10.72
N ALA A 407 15.10 -8.31 9.71
CA ALA A 407 15.00 -9.55 8.95
C ALA A 407 16.11 -10.52 9.34
N PRO A 408 15.89 -11.85 9.24
CA PRO A 408 16.97 -12.82 9.25
C PRO A 408 17.98 -12.48 8.14
N ARG A 409 19.29 -12.54 8.47
CA ARG A 409 20.36 -12.18 7.52
C ARG A 409 20.93 -13.39 6.79
N ASP A 410 20.78 -14.59 7.37
CA ASP A 410 21.27 -15.83 6.78
C ASP A 410 20.30 -16.33 5.69
N PRO A 411 20.74 -16.45 4.42
CA PRO A 411 19.92 -16.98 3.33
C PRO A 411 19.42 -18.41 3.57
N GLU A 412 20.17 -19.24 4.33
CA GLU A 412 19.75 -20.62 4.60
C GLU A 412 18.47 -20.69 5.45
N THR A 413 18.21 -19.71 6.28
CA THR A 413 16.93 -19.58 7.00
C THR A 413 15.75 -19.51 6.04
N TYR A 414 15.87 -18.71 4.97
CA TYR A 414 14.84 -18.58 3.94
C TYR A 414 14.73 -19.84 3.10
N TRP A 415 15.86 -20.41 2.70
CA TRP A 415 15.86 -21.63 1.89
C TRP A 415 15.17 -22.80 2.60
N LYS A 416 15.44 -23.00 3.87
CA LYS A 416 14.75 -24.03 4.69
C LYS A 416 13.24 -23.80 4.74
N ASP A 417 12.81 -22.55 4.92
CA ASP A 417 11.38 -22.19 4.94
C ASP A 417 10.73 -22.38 3.56
N ILE A 418 11.44 -22.01 2.48
CA ILE A 418 10.98 -22.22 1.10
C ILE A 418 10.76 -23.72 0.84
N GLN A 419 11.73 -24.60 1.21
CA GLN A 419 11.60 -26.05 0.98
C GLN A 419 10.42 -26.64 1.76
N ARG A 420 10.22 -26.21 3.01
CA ARG A 420 9.10 -26.66 3.83
C ARG A 420 7.76 -26.21 3.24
N SER A 421 7.64 -24.92 2.90
CA SER A 421 6.40 -24.35 2.40
C SER A 421 6.04 -24.85 0.99
N ARG A 422 7.03 -25.07 0.13
CA ARG A 422 6.83 -25.59 -1.23
C ARG A 422 6.17 -26.97 -1.26
N ALA A 423 6.42 -27.80 -0.26
CA ALA A 423 5.84 -29.15 -0.19
C ALA A 423 4.30 -29.10 -0.11
N GLU A 424 3.75 -28.07 0.55
CA GLU A 424 2.30 -27.87 0.73
C GLU A 424 1.73 -26.81 -0.22
N HIS A 425 2.56 -25.84 -0.59
CA HIS A 425 2.20 -24.64 -1.37
C HIS A 425 3.20 -24.42 -2.50
N PRO A 426 3.13 -25.21 -3.60
CA PRO A 426 4.16 -25.25 -4.63
C PRO A 426 4.37 -23.93 -5.37
N ILE A 427 3.32 -23.17 -5.61
CA ILE A 427 3.38 -21.86 -6.29
C ILE A 427 3.61 -20.73 -5.27
N MET A 428 2.82 -20.67 -4.21
CA MET A 428 2.82 -19.55 -3.28
C MET A 428 3.90 -19.62 -2.21
N GLY A 429 4.32 -20.83 -1.81
CA GLY A 429 5.36 -21.04 -0.81
C GLY A 429 6.69 -20.36 -1.15
N PRO A 430 7.25 -20.56 -2.36
CA PRO A 430 8.47 -19.87 -2.78
C PRO A 430 8.36 -18.36 -2.91
N VAL A 431 7.16 -17.80 -3.12
CA VAL A 431 6.95 -16.34 -3.14
C VAL A 431 6.90 -15.80 -1.72
N ALA A 432 6.10 -16.41 -0.86
CA ALA A 432 5.86 -15.93 0.50
C ALA A 432 7.09 -16.05 1.42
N ASN A 433 7.95 -17.03 1.15
CA ASN A 433 9.14 -17.30 1.96
C ASN A 433 10.46 -16.85 1.30
N ASN A 434 10.42 -16.16 0.15
CA ASN A 434 11.64 -15.67 -0.50
C ASN A 434 12.41 -14.70 0.41
N ILE A 435 13.71 -14.60 0.19
CA ILE A 435 14.56 -13.65 0.91
C ILE A 435 14.11 -12.23 0.64
N SER A 436 14.12 -11.40 1.69
CA SER A 436 13.75 -10.00 1.63
C SER A 436 14.97 -9.11 1.41
N THR A 437 14.82 -7.98 0.73
CA THR A 437 15.81 -6.91 0.64
C THR A 437 16.25 -6.43 2.03
N CYS A 438 15.39 -6.54 3.03
CA CYS A 438 15.71 -6.21 4.43
C CYS A 438 16.80 -7.09 5.06
N ALA A 439 17.08 -8.28 4.51
CA ALA A 439 18.20 -9.11 4.98
C ALA A 439 19.57 -8.43 4.80
N PHE A 440 19.64 -7.45 3.89
CA PHE A 440 20.86 -6.75 3.49
C PHE A 440 20.88 -5.27 3.87
N LEU A 441 19.79 -4.72 4.42
CA LEU A 441 19.76 -3.36 4.97
C LEU A 441 20.10 -3.35 6.46
N ASP A 442 20.30 -2.14 7.01
CA ASP A 442 20.62 -1.98 8.42
C ASP A 442 19.41 -2.31 9.31
N THR A 443 19.68 -2.60 10.58
CA THR A 443 18.61 -2.86 11.54
C THR A 443 17.82 -1.58 11.85
N PRO A 444 16.51 -1.68 12.11
CA PRO A 444 15.70 -0.55 12.52
C PRO A 444 16.26 0.20 13.72
N ARG A 445 16.14 1.52 13.74
CA ARG A 445 16.55 2.35 14.88
C ARG A 445 15.66 2.18 16.11
N GLU A 446 14.40 1.86 15.90
CA GLU A 446 13.42 1.67 16.97
C GLU A 446 12.91 0.22 17.01
N GLN A 447 12.53 -0.23 18.19
CA GLN A 447 11.89 -1.54 18.34
C GLN A 447 10.51 -1.56 17.65
N PRO A 448 10.10 -2.71 17.10
CA PRO A 448 8.77 -2.88 16.52
C PRO A 448 7.68 -2.51 17.53
N THR A 449 6.63 -1.86 17.05
CA THR A 449 5.51 -1.48 17.91
C THR A 449 4.76 -2.72 18.40
N GLN A 450 4.54 -2.79 19.70
CA GLN A 450 3.71 -3.80 20.34
C GLN A 450 2.37 -3.19 20.74
N VAL A 451 1.29 -3.98 20.66
CA VAL A 451 -0.01 -3.60 21.19
C VAL A 451 0.02 -3.79 22.72
N ARG A 452 0.05 -2.70 23.44
CA ARG A 452 0.08 -2.67 24.92
C ARG A 452 -1.13 -1.97 25.52
N ARG A 453 -1.88 -1.26 24.69
CA ARG A 453 -3.05 -0.46 25.11
C ARG A 453 -4.23 -0.86 24.27
N ASP A 454 -5.34 -1.09 24.93
CA ASP A 454 -6.61 -1.30 24.25
C ASP A 454 -7.06 -0.03 23.51
N ALA A 455 -7.74 -0.21 22.38
CA ALA A 455 -8.21 0.88 21.54
C ALA A 455 -9.55 0.54 20.87
N LYS A 456 -10.48 1.49 20.91
CA LYS A 456 -11.79 1.36 20.24
C LYS A 456 -11.62 1.63 18.75
N MET A 457 -11.94 0.64 17.92
CA MET A 457 -11.89 0.75 16.46
C MET A 457 -12.76 -0.32 15.80
N LEU A 458 -13.12 -0.09 14.54
CA LEU A 458 -13.81 -1.08 13.72
C LEU A 458 -12.78 -1.79 12.82
N ILE A 459 -12.65 -3.09 13.00
CA ILE A 459 -11.84 -3.96 12.15
C ILE A 459 -12.77 -4.59 11.11
N VAL A 460 -12.40 -4.49 9.82
CA VAL A 460 -13.14 -5.06 8.70
C VAL A 460 -12.28 -6.12 8.03
N ALA A 461 -12.83 -7.32 7.80
CA ALA A 461 -12.05 -8.42 7.25
C ALA A 461 -12.90 -9.39 6.41
N ALA A 462 -12.34 -9.91 5.32
CA ALA A 462 -12.90 -11.00 4.55
C ALA A 462 -12.35 -12.35 5.03
N THR A 463 -13.17 -13.40 5.04
CA THR A 463 -12.72 -14.73 5.47
C THR A 463 -11.69 -15.38 4.55
N GLY A 464 -11.62 -14.95 3.30
CA GLY A 464 -10.68 -15.46 2.29
C GLY A 464 -9.70 -14.38 1.78
N ASP A 465 -9.40 -13.36 2.58
CA ASP A 465 -8.41 -12.35 2.19
C ASP A 465 -7.04 -13.00 1.94
N PRO A 466 -6.51 -12.95 0.69
CA PRO A 466 -5.25 -13.62 0.35
C PRO A 466 -4.02 -12.76 0.65
N ARG A 467 -4.18 -11.52 1.14
CA ARG A 467 -3.07 -10.60 1.44
C ARG A 467 -2.86 -10.41 2.93
N THR A 468 -3.93 -10.02 3.62
CA THR A 468 -3.95 -9.87 5.07
C THR A 468 -4.96 -10.86 5.61
N THR A 469 -4.45 -12.02 6.03
CA THR A 469 -5.31 -13.16 6.34
C THR A 469 -6.36 -12.85 7.40
N TYR A 470 -7.51 -13.48 7.30
CA TYR A 470 -8.57 -13.34 8.31
C TYR A 470 -8.05 -13.64 9.72
N ARG A 471 -7.14 -14.63 9.84
CA ARG A 471 -6.46 -14.96 11.10
C ARG A 471 -5.73 -13.75 11.69
N SER A 472 -4.99 -13.00 10.87
CA SER A 472 -4.27 -11.81 11.32
C SER A 472 -5.23 -10.73 11.87
N SER A 473 -6.38 -10.54 11.21
CA SER A 473 -7.43 -9.63 11.68
C SER A 473 -8.05 -10.10 13.01
N LEU A 474 -8.26 -11.40 13.20
CA LEU A 474 -8.71 -12.00 14.47
C LEU A 474 -7.67 -11.81 15.58
N ASP A 475 -6.38 -11.97 15.27
CA ASP A 475 -5.30 -11.84 16.25
C ASP A 475 -5.11 -10.38 16.68
N LEU A 476 -5.30 -9.40 15.78
CA LEU A 476 -5.35 -8.00 16.16
C LEU A 476 -6.58 -7.70 17.03
N HIS A 477 -7.76 -8.21 16.65
CA HIS A 477 -8.99 -8.01 17.42
C HIS A 477 -8.85 -8.55 18.86
N LYS A 478 -8.27 -9.73 19.04
CA LYS A 478 -7.98 -10.29 20.38
C LYS A 478 -7.06 -9.40 21.21
N GLN A 479 -6.09 -8.73 20.57
CA GLN A 479 -5.17 -7.81 21.25
C GLN A 479 -5.83 -6.46 21.61
N LEU A 480 -6.99 -6.16 21.01
CA LEU A 480 -7.75 -4.92 21.18
C LEU A 480 -9.20 -5.23 21.59
N PRO A 481 -9.46 -5.65 22.84
CA PRO A 481 -10.78 -6.12 23.28
C PRO A 481 -11.94 -5.12 23.10
N SER A 482 -11.64 -3.82 23.12
CA SER A 482 -12.64 -2.76 22.84
C SER A 482 -12.89 -2.52 21.35
N SER A 483 -12.16 -3.16 20.45
CA SER A 483 -12.45 -3.14 19.02
C SER A 483 -13.70 -3.97 18.71
N LYS A 484 -14.26 -3.81 17.51
CA LYS A 484 -15.31 -4.69 16.98
C LYS A 484 -14.90 -5.18 15.61
N LEU A 485 -15.22 -6.45 15.34
CA LEU A 485 -14.92 -7.10 14.07
C LEU A 485 -16.18 -7.16 13.20
N LEU A 486 -16.04 -6.64 11.97
CA LEU A 486 -17.00 -6.80 10.90
C LEU A 486 -16.44 -7.77 9.87
N THR A 487 -16.99 -8.97 9.81
CA THR A 487 -16.55 -10.03 8.91
C THR A 487 -17.41 -10.08 7.66
N LEU A 488 -16.79 -10.13 6.48
CA LEU A 488 -17.45 -10.56 5.25
C LEU A 488 -17.15 -12.04 4.99
N LYS A 489 -18.15 -12.90 5.20
CA LYS A 489 -18.03 -14.34 5.00
C LYS A 489 -18.13 -14.71 3.52
N GLY A 490 -17.23 -15.57 3.04
CA GLY A 490 -17.28 -16.18 1.71
C GLY A 490 -16.64 -15.36 0.59
N ALA A 491 -16.06 -14.19 0.89
CA ALA A 491 -15.34 -13.40 -0.08
C ALA A 491 -13.83 -13.70 -0.04
N ASN A 492 -13.22 -13.85 -1.22
CA ASN A 492 -11.77 -13.86 -1.42
C ASN A 492 -11.35 -12.46 -1.89
N ARG A 493 -11.28 -11.53 -0.96
CA ARG A 493 -11.04 -10.12 -1.28
C ARG A 493 -10.15 -9.46 -0.26
N HIS A 494 -9.15 -8.77 -0.75
CA HIS A 494 -8.35 -7.83 0.03
C HIS A 494 -8.96 -6.44 -0.02
N ALA A 495 -9.23 -5.83 1.15
CA ALA A 495 -9.90 -4.53 1.32
C ALA A 495 -11.35 -4.50 0.79
N LEU A 496 -12.29 -4.19 1.67
CA LEU A 496 -13.73 -4.37 1.45
C LEU A 496 -14.49 -3.06 1.32
N TYR A 497 -14.35 -2.16 2.30
CA TYR A 497 -15.17 -0.97 2.43
C TYR A 497 -15.05 -0.06 1.21
N GLY A 498 -16.17 0.14 0.53
CA GLY A 498 -16.28 0.98 -0.67
C GLY A 498 -15.55 0.45 -1.91
N LEU A 499 -14.85 -0.68 -1.82
CA LEU A 499 -14.04 -1.26 -2.90
C LEU A 499 -14.62 -2.57 -3.45
N TYR A 500 -15.38 -3.31 -2.63
CA TYR A 500 -15.93 -4.61 -3.03
C TYR A 500 -17.40 -4.53 -3.45
N GLY A 501 -18.11 -3.48 -3.02
CA GLY A 501 -19.52 -3.27 -3.38
C GLY A 501 -20.49 -4.10 -2.53
N ASN A 502 -20.15 -4.43 -1.28
CA ASN A 502 -21.05 -5.10 -0.37
C ASN A 502 -21.80 -4.09 0.52
N ASP A 503 -23.08 -3.85 0.24
CA ASP A 503 -23.89 -2.87 0.95
C ASP A 503 -23.97 -3.13 2.46
N CYS A 504 -23.92 -4.38 2.92
CA CYS A 504 -23.92 -4.71 4.34
C CYS A 504 -22.67 -4.16 5.02
N VAL A 505 -21.48 -4.39 4.44
CA VAL A 505 -20.21 -3.86 4.94
C VAL A 505 -20.22 -2.33 4.89
N ASP A 506 -20.55 -1.76 3.74
CA ASP A 506 -20.49 -0.32 3.51
C ASP A 506 -21.42 0.46 4.45
N ASN A 507 -22.65 -0.02 4.64
CA ASN A 507 -23.61 0.63 5.51
C ASN A 507 -23.21 0.57 7.00
N LYS A 508 -22.62 -0.55 7.45
CA LYS A 508 -22.16 -0.71 8.84
C LYS A 508 -20.94 0.19 9.14
N VAL A 509 -19.97 0.25 8.23
CA VAL A 509 -18.83 1.17 8.33
C VAL A 509 -19.32 2.63 8.33
N ASN A 510 -20.21 2.99 7.40
CA ASN A 510 -20.79 4.33 7.33
C ASN A 510 -21.57 4.70 8.62
N THR A 511 -22.29 3.75 9.21
CA THR A 511 -22.98 3.96 10.49
C THR A 511 -21.99 4.26 11.62
N TYR A 512 -20.91 3.50 11.72
CA TYR A 512 -19.86 3.77 12.70
C TYR A 512 -19.20 5.13 12.45
N LEU A 513 -18.83 5.44 11.22
CA LEU A 513 -18.26 6.74 10.87
C LEU A 513 -19.22 7.91 11.13
N ALA A 514 -20.53 7.71 10.97
CA ALA A 514 -21.55 8.75 11.22
C ALA A 514 -21.82 8.98 12.72
N THR A 515 -21.78 7.93 13.53
CA THR A 515 -22.25 7.97 14.93
C THR A 515 -21.12 7.90 15.96
N GLY A 516 -19.95 7.35 15.59
CA GLY A 516 -18.86 7.02 16.52
C GLY A 516 -19.18 5.83 17.43
N LYS A 517 -20.34 5.19 17.27
CA LYS A 517 -20.75 4.06 18.09
C LYS A 517 -20.39 2.76 17.40
N LEU A 518 -19.52 1.97 18.03
CA LEU A 518 -19.23 0.62 17.61
C LEU A 518 -20.47 -0.26 17.79
N PRO A 519 -20.65 -1.32 16.99
CA PRO A 519 -21.68 -2.31 17.22
C PRO A 519 -21.51 -2.95 18.61
N LYS A 520 -22.63 -3.41 19.22
CA LYS A 520 -22.60 -4.02 20.57
C LYS A 520 -21.78 -5.31 20.60
N LYS A 521 -21.75 -6.05 19.50
CA LYS A 521 -20.98 -7.30 19.31
C LYS A 521 -20.37 -7.32 17.93
N ASP A 522 -19.48 -8.27 17.68
CA ASP A 522 -18.97 -8.53 16.34
C ASP A 522 -20.09 -8.90 15.38
N GLU A 523 -19.95 -8.49 14.13
CA GLU A 523 -21.00 -8.63 13.12
C GLU A 523 -20.47 -9.33 11.88
N THR A 524 -21.37 -10.02 11.18
CA THR A 524 -21.06 -10.74 9.95
C THR A 524 -21.98 -10.30 8.83
N CYS A 525 -21.37 -9.97 7.71
CA CYS A 525 -21.99 -9.86 6.40
C CYS A 525 -21.67 -11.11 5.58
N VAL A 526 -22.43 -11.38 4.53
CA VAL A 526 -22.20 -12.51 3.62
C VAL A 526 -21.98 -11.97 2.21
N LYS A 527 -21.06 -12.60 1.49
CA LYS A 527 -20.89 -12.32 0.06
C LYS A 527 -22.21 -12.61 -0.64
N GLN A 528 -22.66 -11.71 -1.50
CA GLN A 528 -23.80 -11.96 -2.40
C GLN A 528 -23.42 -13.07 -3.39
N ALA A 529 -24.39 -13.89 -3.76
CA ALA A 529 -24.17 -14.91 -4.80
C ALA A 529 -23.82 -14.23 -6.13
N ASP A 530 -22.86 -14.84 -6.87
CA ASP A 530 -22.43 -14.38 -8.20
C ASP A 530 -23.55 -14.54 -9.22
#